data_1f529aa38aa67d7739a752e9d7419658
#
_entry.id   1f529aa38aa67d7739a752e9d7419658
#
_cell.length_a   1.000
_cell.length_b   1.000
_cell.length_c   1.000
_cell.angle_alpha   90.00
_cell.angle_beta   90.00
_cell.angle_gamma   90.00
#
_symmetry.space_group_name_H-M   'P 1'
#
loop_
_entity.id
_entity.type
_entity.pdbx_description
1 polymer ?
#
loop_
_entity_poly.entity_id
_entity_poly.type
_entity_poly.pdbx_seq_one_letter_code
_entity_poly.pdbx_strand_id
1 'polypeptide(L)'
;EADILISLPKFKTHGLTVLTGAIKNSYGFLPGAQKARLHKAAGNPERFHEMVVDVFRLRVPDLFIVDAVVGMEGNGPASPDLRDIGLLLASDNGVALDGVIAAMMGFEPGRLRFLRKAKEMGLGDYDLNSIEVIGELKPLKGFRLPPLGGEAIFQNETVQEMLQERTLLRPQADPDLCTACGTCIDQCPVSALSMGNDIPQVDADTCITCFCCQEICPEKAITLR
;
A
#
# COMPACT_ATOMS: atom_id res chain seq x y z
N GLU A 1 5.30 -23.51 -10.34
CA GLU A 1 6.58 -23.42 -9.67
C GLU A 1 7.57 -22.75 -10.64
N ALA A 2 8.22 -21.65 -10.19
CA ALA A 2 9.21 -20.94 -10.97
C ALA A 2 10.57 -21.07 -10.26
N ASP A 3 11.62 -21.29 -11.03
CA ASP A 3 13.00 -21.39 -10.50
C ASP A 3 13.51 -20.00 -10.09
N ILE A 4 13.18 -18.99 -10.89
CA ILE A 4 13.54 -17.58 -10.65
C ILE A 4 12.25 -16.74 -10.66
N LEU A 5 12.11 -15.88 -9.66
CA LEU A 5 10.99 -14.95 -9.52
C LEU A 5 11.50 -13.51 -9.55
N ILE A 6 11.10 -12.76 -10.56
CA ILE A 6 11.41 -11.33 -10.69
C ILE A 6 10.15 -10.53 -10.38
N SER A 7 10.23 -9.63 -9.42
CA SER A 7 9.14 -8.72 -9.05
C SER A 7 9.31 -7.37 -9.75
N LEU A 8 8.25 -6.86 -10.38
CA LEU A 8 8.23 -5.58 -11.09
C LEU A 8 7.23 -4.61 -10.43
N PRO A 9 7.51 -4.10 -9.23
CA PRO A 9 6.62 -3.19 -8.54
C PRO A 9 6.61 -1.79 -9.17
N LYS A 10 5.49 -1.08 -9.00
CA LYS A 10 5.37 0.34 -9.32
C LYS A 10 5.74 1.18 -8.10
N PHE A 11 6.51 2.26 -8.31
CA PHE A 11 6.78 3.25 -7.27
C PHE A 11 5.49 4.03 -6.94
N LYS A 12 4.88 3.74 -5.79
CA LYS A 12 3.61 4.39 -5.43
C LYS A 12 3.37 4.42 -3.92
N THR A 13 2.58 5.40 -3.50
CA THR A 13 2.03 5.49 -2.15
C THR A 13 0.94 4.44 -1.91
N HIS A 14 0.67 4.19 -0.62
CA HIS A 14 -0.40 3.29 -0.17
C HIS A 14 -0.90 3.72 1.21
N GLY A 15 -2.21 3.90 1.37
CA GLY A 15 -2.83 4.40 2.60
C GLY A 15 -2.49 3.61 3.85
N LEU A 16 -2.42 2.27 3.78
CA LEU A 16 -2.11 1.42 4.96
C LEU A 16 -0.61 1.24 5.20
N THR A 17 0.21 1.15 4.15
CA THR A 17 1.64 0.80 4.27
C THR A 17 2.58 1.94 3.90
N VAL A 18 2.07 3.15 3.70
CA VAL A 18 2.77 4.34 3.20
C VAL A 18 3.21 4.17 1.76
N LEU A 19 3.86 3.09 1.43
CA LEU A 19 4.36 2.80 0.09
C LEU A 19 3.95 1.38 -0.38
N THR A 20 3.94 1.19 -1.68
CA THR A 20 4.00 -0.11 -2.34
C THR A 20 5.35 -0.19 -3.03
N GLY A 21 6.16 -1.10 -2.57
CA GLY A 21 7.47 -1.42 -3.10
C GLY A 21 7.61 -2.93 -3.27
N ALA A 22 8.74 -3.49 -2.88
CA ALA A 22 9.05 -4.91 -3.00
C ALA A 22 8.16 -5.79 -2.10
N ILE A 23 8.13 -5.48 -0.80
CA ILE A 23 7.46 -6.32 0.22
C ILE A 23 5.96 -6.34 -0.01
N LYS A 24 5.32 -5.18 -0.07
CA LYS A 24 3.85 -5.09 -0.24
C LYS A 24 3.41 -5.61 -1.61
N ASN A 25 4.23 -5.50 -2.66
CA ASN A 25 3.90 -6.03 -3.99
C ASN A 25 3.72 -7.55 -3.97
N SER A 26 4.48 -8.27 -3.14
CA SER A 26 4.37 -9.72 -2.97
C SER A 26 3.01 -10.18 -2.42
N TYR A 27 2.24 -9.27 -1.83
CA TYR A 27 0.85 -9.52 -1.46
C TYR A 27 -0.03 -9.88 -2.67
N GLY A 28 0.42 -9.55 -3.88
CA GLY A 28 -0.18 -9.95 -5.15
C GLY A 28 -0.11 -11.45 -5.45
N PHE A 29 0.73 -12.23 -4.75
CA PHE A 29 0.78 -13.70 -4.90
C PHE A 29 -0.48 -14.39 -4.36
N LEU A 30 -1.24 -13.72 -3.50
CA LEU A 30 -2.46 -14.26 -2.93
C LEU A 30 -3.58 -14.28 -3.98
N PRO A 31 -4.28 -15.40 -4.17
CA PRO A 31 -5.49 -15.46 -4.98
C PRO A 31 -6.55 -14.47 -4.46
N GLY A 32 -7.33 -13.86 -5.36
CA GLY A 32 -8.21 -12.72 -5.08
C GLY A 32 -9.04 -12.80 -3.78
N ALA A 33 -9.79 -13.87 -3.58
CA ALA A 33 -10.60 -14.07 -2.37
C ALA A 33 -9.78 -14.19 -1.08
N GLN A 34 -8.56 -14.72 -1.16
CA GLN A 34 -7.67 -14.86 -0.02
C GLN A 34 -7.07 -13.50 0.41
N LYS A 35 -6.79 -12.64 -0.57
CA LYS A 35 -6.36 -11.25 -0.34
C LYS A 35 -7.37 -10.49 0.53
N ALA A 36 -8.64 -10.57 0.18
CA ALA A 36 -9.73 -9.95 0.92
C ALA A 36 -9.89 -10.54 2.33
N ARG A 37 -9.82 -11.87 2.47
CA ARG A 37 -9.90 -12.56 3.78
C ARG A 37 -8.79 -12.12 4.72
N LEU A 38 -7.57 -11.98 4.21
CA LEU A 38 -6.43 -11.56 5.02
C LEU A 38 -6.53 -10.09 5.43
N HIS A 39 -7.01 -9.19 4.57
CA HIS A 39 -7.33 -7.81 4.97
C HIS A 39 -8.32 -7.79 6.15
N LYS A 40 -9.39 -8.58 6.07
CA LYS A 40 -10.36 -8.72 7.16
C LYS A 40 -9.71 -9.28 8.42
N ALA A 41 -8.89 -10.33 8.29
CA ALA A 41 -8.21 -10.98 9.42
C ALA A 41 -7.17 -10.07 10.10
N ALA A 42 -6.54 -9.19 9.36
CA ALA A 42 -5.62 -8.20 9.92
C ALA A 42 -6.33 -7.24 10.90
N GLY A 43 -7.52 -6.76 10.54
CA GLY A 43 -8.38 -5.95 11.41
C GLY A 43 -7.85 -4.55 11.71
N ASN A 44 -6.54 -4.34 11.74
CA ASN A 44 -5.89 -3.04 11.94
C ASN A 44 -4.61 -2.90 11.10
N PRO A 45 -4.11 -1.67 10.89
CA PRO A 45 -2.93 -1.41 10.07
C PRO A 45 -1.66 -2.12 10.56
N GLU A 46 -1.45 -2.22 11.87
CA GLU A 46 -0.24 -2.85 12.42
C GLU A 46 -0.16 -4.33 12.06
N ARG A 47 -1.25 -5.06 12.28
CA ARG A 47 -1.32 -6.49 11.89
C ARG A 47 -1.26 -6.66 10.38
N PHE A 48 -1.75 -5.68 9.62
CA PHE A 48 -1.62 -5.70 8.17
C PHE A 48 -0.15 -5.59 7.74
N HIS A 49 0.64 -4.72 8.39
CA HIS A 49 2.08 -4.62 8.15
C HIS A 49 2.80 -5.95 8.45
N GLU A 50 2.45 -6.62 9.52
CA GLU A 50 3.04 -7.94 9.85
C GLU A 50 2.66 -8.99 8.80
N MET A 51 1.41 -9.01 8.40
CA MET A 51 0.87 -9.96 7.45
C MET A 51 1.48 -9.82 6.05
N VAL A 52 1.76 -8.60 5.58
CA VAL A 52 2.43 -8.43 4.27
C VAL A 52 3.85 -9.00 4.30
N VAL A 53 4.53 -8.91 5.45
CA VAL A 53 5.85 -9.56 5.64
C VAL A 53 5.73 -11.08 5.70
N ASP A 54 4.71 -11.60 6.37
CA ASP A 54 4.45 -13.04 6.41
C ASP A 54 4.19 -13.62 5.02
N VAL A 55 3.47 -12.90 4.17
CA VAL A 55 3.27 -13.29 2.77
C VAL A 55 4.58 -13.20 1.98
N PHE A 56 5.32 -12.10 2.14
CA PHE A 56 6.60 -11.89 1.45
C PHE A 56 7.61 -13.01 1.73
N ARG A 57 7.74 -13.42 2.99
CA ARG A 57 8.71 -14.47 3.40
C ARG A 57 8.39 -15.86 2.83
N LEU A 58 7.14 -16.15 2.43
CA LEU A 58 6.77 -17.45 1.87
C LEU A 58 7.50 -17.74 0.56
N ARG A 59 7.70 -16.72 -0.25
CA ARG A 59 8.52 -16.76 -1.47
C ARG A 59 9.08 -15.36 -1.73
N VAL A 60 10.30 -15.12 -1.25
CA VAL A 60 11.02 -13.88 -1.55
C VAL A 60 11.45 -13.90 -3.01
N PRO A 61 11.10 -12.89 -3.82
CA PRO A 61 11.63 -12.75 -5.17
C PRO A 61 13.15 -12.67 -5.21
N ASP A 62 13.73 -13.22 -6.26
CA ASP A 62 15.17 -13.27 -6.46
C ASP A 62 15.73 -11.93 -6.97
N LEU A 63 14.88 -11.12 -7.60
CA LEU A 63 15.20 -9.79 -8.11
C LEU A 63 13.96 -8.90 -8.07
N PHE A 64 14.16 -7.63 -7.75
CA PHE A 64 13.16 -6.58 -7.81
C PHE A 64 13.62 -5.49 -8.78
N ILE A 65 12.70 -5.07 -9.68
CA ILE A 65 12.93 -3.93 -10.57
C ILE A 65 11.73 -3.01 -10.46
N VAL A 66 11.90 -1.87 -9.76
CA VAL A 66 10.82 -0.91 -9.53
C VAL A 66 10.73 0.06 -10.71
N ASP A 67 9.55 0.11 -11.31
CA ASP A 67 9.21 1.16 -12.26
C ASP A 67 8.90 2.46 -11.49
N ALA A 68 9.87 3.37 -11.49
CA ALA A 68 9.80 4.72 -10.97
C ALA A 68 9.93 5.76 -12.09
N VAL A 69 9.64 5.42 -13.36
CA VAL A 69 9.64 6.41 -14.45
C VAL A 69 8.57 7.45 -14.17
N VAL A 70 7.33 7.00 -13.97
CA VAL A 70 6.25 7.83 -13.47
C VAL A 70 5.72 7.18 -12.18
N GLY A 71 5.96 7.79 -11.05
CA GLY A 71 5.45 7.33 -9.76
C GLY A 71 4.06 7.87 -9.45
N MET A 72 3.46 7.38 -8.38
CA MET A 72 2.20 7.89 -7.81
C MET A 72 2.47 8.42 -6.40
N GLU A 73 1.94 9.58 -6.11
CA GLU A 73 2.00 10.21 -4.79
C GLU A 73 0.60 10.48 -4.22
N GLY A 74 0.51 11.02 -3.01
CA GLY A 74 -0.77 11.36 -2.37
C GLY A 74 -1.53 10.15 -1.86
N ASN A 75 -2.85 10.17 -1.96
CA ASN A 75 -3.76 9.18 -1.38
C ASN A 75 -3.79 7.86 -2.20
N GLY A 76 -2.65 7.12 -2.24
CA GLY A 76 -2.62 5.79 -2.84
C GLY A 76 -3.50 4.77 -2.11
N PRO A 77 -3.78 3.60 -2.70
CA PRO A 77 -3.03 2.95 -3.79
C PRO A 77 -3.46 3.30 -5.21
N ALA A 78 -4.51 4.09 -5.41
CA ALA A 78 -5.07 4.46 -6.70
C ALA A 78 -5.32 5.98 -6.79
N SER A 79 -4.30 6.79 -6.48
CA SER A 79 -4.35 8.24 -6.60
C SER A 79 -4.23 8.69 -8.06
N PRO A 80 -4.94 9.76 -8.47
CA PRO A 80 -4.71 10.41 -9.76
C PRO A 80 -3.41 11.22 -9.79
N ASP A 81 -2.78 11.43 -8.64
CA ASP A 81 -1.59 12.25 -8.49
C ASP A 81 -0.34 11.52 -8.99
N LEU A 82 0.04 11.81 -10.21
CA LEU A 82 1.23 11.24 -10.84
C LEU A 82 2.41 12.18 -10.73
N ARG A 83 3.61 11.60 -10.68
CA ARG A 83 4.87 12.33 -10.59
C ARG A 83 5.92 11.73 -11.50
N ASP A 84 6.48 12.54 -12.39
CA ASP A 84 7.63 12.17 -13.19
C ASP A 84 8.87 12.09 -12.29
N ILE A 85 9.42 10.88 -12.14
CA ILE A 85 10.62 10.60 -11.35
C ILE A 85 11.78 10.25 -12.26
N GLY A 86 11.53 9.51 -13.35
CA GLY A 86 12.50 9.20 -14.39
C GLY A 86 13.55 8.17 -14.00
N LEU A 87 13.24 7.26 -13.06
CA LEU A 87 14.18 6.27 -12.52
C LEU A 87 13.67 4.84 -12.66
N LEU A 88 14.61 3.92 -12.74
CA LEU A 88 14.43 2.50 -12.45
C LEU A 88 15.28 2.16 -11.22
N LEU A 89 14.72 1.42 -10.29
CA LEU A 89 15.45 0.94 -9.11
C LEU A 89 15.50 -0.57 -9.16
N ALA A 90 16.63 -1.16 -8.87
CA ALA A 90 16.78 -2.62 -8.83
C ALA A 90 17.54 -3.05 -7.57
N SER A 91 17.19 -4.22 -7.03
CA SER A 91 17.88 -4.85 -5.91
C SER A 91 17.55 -6.34 -5.85
N ASP A 92 18.44 -7.13 -5.36
CA ASP A 92 18.22 -8.52 -4.93
C ASP A 92 17.65 -8.61 -3.51
N ASN A 93 17.59 -7.49 -2.79
CA ASN A 93 17.03 -7.41 -1.45
C ASN A 93 15.84 -6.43 -1.39
N GLY A 94 14.63 -6.98 -1.20
CA GLY A 94 13.40 -6.18 -1.16
C GLY A 94 13.27 -5.28 0.07
N VAL A 95 13.91 -5.62 1.20
CA VAL A 95 13.89 -4.80 2.42
C VAL A 95 14.75 -3.56 2.23
N ALA A 96 15.96 -3.74 1.69
CA ALA A 96 16.86 -2.64 1.36
C ALA A 96 16.22 -1.70 0.32
N LEU A 97 15.61 -2.26 -0.71
CA LEU A 97 14.93 -1.49 -1.75
C LEU A 97 13.80 -0.64 -1.20
N ASP A 98 12.94 -1.21 -0.34
CA ASP A 98 11.84 -0.47 0.28
C ASP A 98 12.33 0.59 1.28
N GLY A 99 13.47 0.36 1.94
CA GLY A 99 14.17 1.36 2.74
C GLY A 99 14.60 2.57 1.91
N VAL A 100 15.22 2.32 0.76
CA VAL A 100 15.62 3.37 -0.20
C VAL A 100 14.39 4.11 -0.74
N ILE A 101 13.33 3.41 -1.13
CA ILE A 101 12.08 4.01 -1.62
C ILE A 101 11.48 4.93 -0.55
N ALA A 102 11.40 4.49 0.71
CA ALA A 102 10.89 5.30 1.81
C ALA A 102 11.70 6.59 1.96
N ALA A 103 13.03 6.50 1.95
CA ALA A 103 13.92 7.66 2.05
C ALA A 103 13.75 8.62 0.85
N MET A 104 13.61 8.09 -0.37
CA MET A 104 13.32 8.90 -1.55
C MET A 104 12.01 9.67 -1.42
N MET A 105 10.98 9.06 -0.83
CA MET A 105 9.69 9.69 -0.52
C MET A 105 9.75 10.71 0.63
N GLY A 106 10.91 10.83 1.31
CA GLY A 106 11.07 11.70 2.48
C GLY A 106 10.48 11.10 3.76
N PHE A 107 10.30 9.78 3.80
CA PHE A 107 9.81 9.05 4.97
C PHE A 107 10.96 8.28 5.65
N GLU A 108 11.04 8.34 6.98
CA GLU A 108 12.06 7.60 7.76
C GLU A 108 11.78 6.09 7.68
N PRO A 109 12.69 5.28 7.08
CA PRO A 109 12.44 3.84 6.88
C PRO A 109 12.16 3.07 8.17
N GLY A 110 12.88 3.41 9.25
CA GLY A 110 12.75 2.79 10.56
C GLY A 110 11.38 2.97 11.22
N ARG A 111 10.56 3.87 10.72
CA ARG A 111 9.18 4.08 11.20
C ARG A 111 8.18 3.12 10.55
N LEU A 112 8.55 2.48 9.44
CA LEU A 112 7.71 1.49 8.77
C LEU A 112 7.76 0.15 9.51
N ARG A 113 6.64 -0.23 10.14
CA ARG A 113 6.57 -1.47 10.92
C ARG A 113 6.93 -2.72 10.09
N PHE A 114 6.50 -2.78 8.84
CA PHE A 114 6.81 -3.92 7.97
C PHE A 114 8.32 -4.02 7.68
N LEU A 115 9.06 -2.92 7.58
CA LEU A 115 10.51 -2.94 7.42
C LEU A 115 11.21 -3.44 8.69
N ARG A 116 10.80 -2.92 9.86
CA ARG A 116 11.31 -3.42 11.15
C ARG A 116 11.06 -4.92 11.29
N LYS A 117 9.83 -5.37 11.01
CA LYS A 117 9.45 -6.77 11.09
C LYS A 117 10.26 -7.65 10.13
N ALA A 118 10.47 -7.19 8.88
CA ALA A 118 11.29 -7.91 7.92
C ALA A 118 12.76 -8.03 8.37
N LYS A 119 13.32 -6.98 8.95
CA LYS A 119 14.67 -7.00 9.54
C LYS A 119 14.76 -7.95 10.73
N GLU A 120 13.80 -7.91 11.66
CA GLU A 120 13.71 -8.83 12.81
C GLU A 120 13.67 -10.30 12.36
N MET A 121 13.07 -10.57 11.21
CA MET A 121 12.98 -11.91 10.61
C MET A 121 14.19 -12.30 9.76
N GLY A 122 15.22 -11.45 9.67
CA GLY A 122 16.43 -11.71 8.90
C GLY A 122 16.25 -11.67 7.38
N LEU A 123 15.21 -10.98 6.88
CA LEU A 123 14.91 -10.89 5.45
C LEU A 123 15.71 -9.79 4.73
N GLY A 124 16.44 -8.96 5.46
CA GLY A 124 17.28 -7.87 4.96
C GLY A 124 17.39 -6.72 5.94
N ASP A 125 18.08 -5.66 5.53
CA ASP A 125 18.22 -4.42 6.31
C ASP A 125 17.70 -3.22 5.52
N TYR A 126 17.07 -2.28 6.22
CA TYR A 126 16.57 -1.02 5.68
C TYR A 126 17.41 0.20 6.10
N ASP A 127 18.46 -0.02 6.93
CA ASP A 127 19.35 1.06 7.35
C ASP A 127 20.19 1.53 6.16
N LEU A 128 20.00 2.79 5.77
CA LEU A 128 20.70 3.38 4.63
C LEU A 128 22.23 3.38 4.79
N ASN A 129 22.74 3.34 6.03
CA ASN A 129 24.17 3.25 6.28
C ASN A 129 24.75 1.86 5.98
N SER A 130 23.90 0.84 5.95
CA SER A 130 24.28 -0.55 5.63
C SER A 130 23.96 -0.97 4.19
N ILE A 131 23.29 -0.08 3.42
CA ILE A 131 22.92 -0.32 2.03
C ILE A 131 23.93 0.32 1.09
N GLU A 132 24.55 -0.48 0.24
CA GLU A 132 25.34 0.02 -0.88
C GLU A 132 24.41 0.47 -2.02
N VAL A 133 24.43 1.77 -2.33
CA VAL A 133 23.64 2.32 -3.44
C VAL A 133 24.57 2.58 -4.63
N ILE A 134 24.34 1.82 -5.71
CA ILE A 134 25.04 2.05 -6.98
C ILE A 134 24.24 3.08 -7.78
N GLY A 135 24.77 4.28 -7.90
CA GLY A 135 24.07 5.44 -8.49
C GLY A 135 23.86 6.55 -7.47
N GLU A 136 22.85 7.35 -7.68
CA GLU A 136 22.58 8.51 -6.83
C GLU A 136 21.21 8.38 -6.13
N LEU A 137 21.23 8.35 -4.80
CA LEU A 137 20.00 8.45 -3.99
C LEU A 137 19.49 9.88 -4.02
N LYS A 138 18.41 10.13 -4.75
CA LYS A 138 17.78 11.45 -4.89
C LYS A 138 16.50 11.54 -4.08
N PRO A 139 16.48 12.28 -2.94
CA PRO A 139 15.22 12.57 -2.26
C PRO A 139 14.27 13.37 -3.14
N LEU A 140 13.03 12.96 -3.21
CA LEU A 140 11.99 13.59 -4.02
C LEU A 140 11.38 14.78 -3.24
N LYS A 141 11.95 15.98 -3.42
CA LYS A 141 11.49 17.19 -2.73
C LYS A 141 10.00 17.43 -2.94
N GLY A 142 9.25 17.62 -1.84
CA GLY A 142 7.81 17.87 -1.89
C GLY A 142 6.98 16.68 -2.33
N PHE A 143 7.50 15.46 -2.19
CA PHE A 143 6.71 14.25 -2.44
C PHE A 143 5.55 14.16 -1.45
N ARG A 144 4.34 13.93 -1.96
CA ARG A 144 3.12 13.89 -1.14
C ARG A 144 2.89 12.48 -0.63
N LEU A 145 3.07 12.30 0.67
CA LEU A 145 2.75 11.06 1.36
C LEU A 145 1.22 10.88 1.49
N PRO A 146 0.73 9.64 1.68
CA PRO A 146 -0.69 9.42 1.96
C PRO A 146 -1.08 10.07 3.30
N PRO A 147 -2.32 10.57 3.45
CA PRO A 147 -2.76 11.28 4.66
C PRO A 147 -2.59 10.48 5.95
N LEU A 148 -2.72 9.16 5.84
CA LEU A 148 -2.60 8.23 6.97
C LEU A 148 -1.20 7.63 7.12
N GLY A 149 -0.27 7.93 6.22
CA GLY A 149 1.08 7.38 6.20
C GLY A 149 2.08 8.05 7.15
N GLY A 150 1.66 9.05 7.93
CA GLY A 150 2.52 9.78 8.84
C GLY A 150 2.55 9.23 10.27
N GLU A 151 3.41 9.83 11.10
CA GLU A 151 3.51 9.55 12.55
C GLU A 151 2.17 9.64 13.29
N ALA A 152 1.27 10.47 12.80
CA ALA A 152 -0.03 10.71 13.41
C ALA A 152 -0.84 9.41 13.63
N ILE A 153 -0.69 8.43 12.74
CA ILE A 153 -1.42 7.16 12.87
C ILE A 153 -0.88 6.28 13.99
N PHE A 154 0.44 6.33 14.22
CA PHE A 154 1.10 5.39 15.13
C PHE A 154 1.45 5.99 16.49
N GLN A 155 1.35 7.31 16.66
CA GLN A 155 1.74 8.02 17.87
C GLN A 155 0.60 8.81 18.54
N ASN A 156 -0.52 9.02 17.84
CA ASN A 156 -1.66 9.75 18.40
C ASN A 156 -2.73 8.75 18.85
N GLU A 157 -2.90 8.61 20.17
CA GLU A 157 -3.92 7.73 20.78
C GLU A 157 -5.31 8.01 20.21
N THR A 158 -5.66 9.28 20.01
CA THR A 158 -6.94 9.68 19.42
C THR A 158 -7.10 9.16 17.99
N VAL A 159 -6.03 9.21 17.18
CA VAL A 159 -6.08 8.67 15.81
C VAL A 159 -6.11 7.15 15.81
N GLN A 160 -5.43 6.49 16.76
CA GLN A 160 -5.55 5.04 16.95
C GLN A 160 -6.94 4.62 17.37
N GLU A 161 -7.57 5.36 18.30
CA GLU A 161 -8.96 5.15 18.71
C GLU A 161 -9.92 5.35 17.52
N MET A 162 -9.76 6.44 16.77
CA MET A 162 -10.58 6.71 15.57
C MET A 162 -10.38 5.66 14.46
N LEU A 163 -9.17 5.08 14.33
CA LEU A 163 -8.91 3.95 13.43
C LEU A 163 -9.53 2.65 13.95
N GLN A 164 -9.51 2.43 15.26
CA GLN A 164 -10.17 1.31 15.91
C GLN A 164 -11.70 1.43 15.82
N GLU A 165 -12.22 2.64 15.96
CA GLU A 165 -13.65 2.96 15.77
C GLU A 165 -14.06 2.97 14.28
N ARG A 166 -13.12 2.78 13.35
CA ARG A 166 -13.38 2.73 11.90
C ARG A 166 -14.03 3.99 11.32
N THR A 167 -13.87 5.14 11.96
CA THR A 167 -14.60 6.37 11.62
C THR A 167 -13.90 7.29 10.62
N LEU A 168 -12.57 7.15 10.44
CA LEU A 168 -11.76 8.16 9.78
C LEU A 168 -11.82 8.19 8.25
N LEU A 169 -11.97 7.06 7.60
CA LEU A 169 -11.95 7.01 6.13
C LEU A 169 -13.01 6.03 5.62
N ARG A 170 -13.85 6.53 4.74
CA ARG A 170 -14.84 5.71 4.06
C ARG A 170 -14.70 5.85 2.55
N PRO A 171 -14.91 4.77 1.80
CA PRO A 171 -14.94 4.87 0.35
C PRO A 171 -16.13 5.72 -0.08
N GLN A 172 -15.85 6.70 -0.91
CA GLN A 172 -16.83 7.58 -1.52
C GLN A 172 -16.63 7.59 -3.03
N ALA A 173 -17.68 7.29 -3.77
CA ALA A 173 -17.62 7.35 -5.21
C ALA A 173 -17.86 8.78 -5.70
N ASP A 174 -17.05 9.20 -6.67
CA ASP A 174 -17.24 10.44 -7.41
C ASP A 174 -18.35 10.23 -8.45
N PRO A 175 -19.46 10.97 -8.37
CA PRO A 175 -20.57 10.80 -9.31
C PRO A 175 -20.24 11.13 -10.75
N ASP A 176 -19.26 12.02 -10.98
CA ASP A 176 -18.87 12.42 -12.33
C ASP A 176 -17.96 11.37 -13.01
N LEU A 177 -17.32 10.51 -12.23
CA LEU A 177 -16.44 9.46 -12.72
C LEU A 177 -17.06 8.06 -12.65
N CYS A 178 -18.04 7.85 -11.79
CA CYS A 178 -18.61 6.54 -11.53
C CYS A 178 -19.53 6.11 -12.68
N THR A 179 -19.25 4.95 -13.28
CA THR A 179 -20.07 4.35 -14.34
C THR A 179 -21.09 3.34 -13.81
N ALA A 180 -21.29 3.26 -12.51
CA ALA A 180 -22.20 2.30 -11.84
C ALA A 180 -21.93 0.82 -12.22
N CYS A 181 -20.71 0.48 -12.58
CA CYS A 181 -20.36 -0.88 -13.08
C CYS A 181 -20.48 -2.00 -12.02
N GLY A 182 -20.62 -1.69 -10.74
CA GLY A 182 -20.81 -2.66 -9.66
C GLY A 182 -19.56 -3.40 -9.19
N THR A 183 -18.43 -3.30 -9.89
CA THR A 183 -17.19 -4.06 -9.58
C THR A 183 -16.73 -3.90 -8.13
N CYS A 184 -16.83 -2.70 -7.56
CA CYS A 184 -16.46 -2.43 -6.17
C CYS A 184 -17.38 -3.14 -5.16
N ILE A 185 -18.65 -3.35 -5.51
CA ILE A 185 -19.64 -4.05 -4.70
C ILE A 185 -19.34 -5.55 -4.72
N ASP A 186 -19.19 -6.13 -5.91
CA ASP A 186 -18.93 -7.55 -6.10
C ASP A 186 -17.64 -8.02 -5.43
N GLN A 187 -16.64 -7.14 -5.37
CA GLN A 187 -15.33 -7.44 -4.80
C GLN A 187 -15.18 -7.00 -3.33
N CYS A 188 -16.24 -6.47 -2.72
CA CYS A 188 -16.19 -6.09 -1.31
C CYS A 188 -16.11 -7.33 -0.40
N PRO A 189 -14.99 -7.52 0.36
CA PRO A 189 -14.78 -8.74 1.15
C PRO A 189 -15.73 -8.90 2.32
N VAL A 190 -16.44 -7.83 2.67
CA VAL A 190 -17.36 -7.77 3.82
C VAL A 190 -18.78 -7.35 3.41
N SER A 191 -19.03 -7.22 2.09
CA SER A 191 -20.31 -6.78 1.54
C SER A 191 -20.82 -5.44 2.12
N ALA A 192 -19.88 -4.53 2.39
CA ALA A 192 -20.18 -3.21 2.96
C ALA A 192 -20.63 -2.17 1.90
N LEU A 193 -20.69 -2.54 0.63
CA LEU A 193 -21.09 -1.66 -0.46
C LEU A 193 -22.38 -2.16 -1.10
N SER A 194 -23.30 -1.25 -1.36
CA SER A 194 -24.51 -1.49 -2.11
C SER A 194 -24.74 -0.39 -3.14
N MET A 195 -25.50 -0.68 -4.22
CA MET A 195 -25.87 0.33 -5.20
C MET A 195 -27.06 1.15 -4.70
N GLY A 196 -26.93 2.48 -4.71
CA GLY A 196 -28.01 3.38 -4.41
C GLY A 196 -27.96 4.61 -5.31
N ASN A 197 -29.03 4.87 -6.09
CA ASN A 197 -29.10 5.97 -7.06
C ASN A 197 -27.91 5.99 -8.03
N ASP A 198 -27.57 4.82 -8.59
CA ASP A 198 -26.47 4.60 -9.53
C ASP A 198 -25.06 4.94 -8.98
N ILE A 199 -24.94 5.07 -7.67
CA ILE A 199 -23.69 5.33 -6.97
C ILE A 199 -23.50 4.30 -5.85
N PRO A 200 -22.30 3.69 -5.71
CA PRO A 200 -22.01 2.82 -4.57
C PRO A 200 -22.09 3.59 -3.25
N GLN A 201 -22.88 3.06 -2.35
CA GLN A 201 -23.04 3.55 -0.97
C GLN A 201 -22.37 2.58 0.00
N VAL A 202 -21.67 3.12 0.99
CA VAL A 202 -20.96 2.34 1.99
C VAL A 202 -21.76 2.25 3.29
N ASP A 203 -21.89 1.04 3.81
CA ASP A 203 -22.26 0.81 5.20
C ASP A 203 -21.00 1.00 6.07
N ALA A 204 -21.00 2.08 6.85
CA ALA A 204 -19.87 2.47 7.67
C ALA A 204 -19.55 1.47 8.79
N ASP A 205 -20.57 0.77 9.32
CA ASP A 205 -20.39 -0.19 10.41
C ASP A 205 -19.80 -1.51 9.93
N THR A 206 -20.11 -1.89 8.70
CA THR A 206 -19.57 -3.12 8.06
C THR A 206 -18.23 -2.89 7.38
N CYS A 207 -17.93 -1.67 6.92
CA CYS A 207 -16.72 -1.36 6.17
C CYS A 207 -15.45 -1.47 7.03
N ILE A 208 -14.51 -2.31 6.61
CA ILE A 208 -13.21 -2.52 7.28
C ILE A 208 -12.08 -1.65 6.72
N THR A 209 -12.38 -0.69 5.88
CA THR A 209 -11.42 0.24 5.26
C THR A 209 -10.21 -0.48 4.63
N CYS A 210 -10.47 -1.53 3.85
CA CYS A 210 -9.42 -2.36 3.24
C CYS A 210 -8.89 -1.83 1.91
N PHE A 211 -9.45 -0.76 1.38
CA PHE A 211 -9.12 -0.12 0.10
C PHE A 211 -9.38 -0.96 -1.17
N CYS A 212 -9.88 -2.18 -1.05
CA CYS A 212 -10.13 -3.05 -2.21
C CYS A 212 -11.01 -2.38 -3.28
N CYS A 213 -12.06 -1.67 -2.85
CA CYS A 213 -12.96 -0.96 -3.77
C CYS A 213 -12.26 0.16 -4.55
N GLN A 214 -11.32 0.87 -3.92
CA GLN A 214 -10.51 1.90 -4.57
C GLN A 214 -9.51 1.27 -5.56
N GLU A 215 -8.82 0.19 -5.14
CA GLU A 215 -7.83 -0.49 -5.99
C GLU A 215 -8.44 -1.07 -7.27
N ILE A 216 -9.65 -1.64 -7.17
CA ILE A 216 -10.28 -2.37 -8.27
C ILE A 216 -11.11 -1.47 -9.21
N CYS A 217 -11.39 -0.23 -8.82
CA CYS A 217 -12.22 0.66 -9.62
C CYS A 217 -11.54 0.99 -10.95
N PRO A 218 -12.12 0.60 -12.11
CA PRO A 218 -11.53 0.85 -13.42
C PRO A 218 -11.49 2.35 -13.75
N GLU A 219 -12.48 3.09 -13.27
CA GLU A 219 -12.61 4.53 -13.51
C GLU A 219 -11.90 5.38 -12.46
N LYS A 220 -11.27 4.75 -11.44
CA LYS A 220 -10.66 5.42 -10.29
C LYS A 220 -11.61 6.41 -9.58
N ALA A 221 -12.89 6.13 -9.67
CA ALA A 221 -13.95 6.97 -9.12
C ALA A 221 -14.04 6.91 -7.59
N ILE A 222 -13.40 5.93 -6.92
CA ILE A 222 -13.51 5.77 -5.47
C ILE A 222 -12.32 6.43 -4.77
N THR A 223 -12.63 7.38 -3.90
CA THR A 223 -11.69 8.03 -2.99
C THR A 223 -12.03 7.67 -1.55
N LEU A 224 -11.08 7.88 -0.65
CA LEU A 224 -11.28 7.71 0.79
C LEU A 224 -11.37 9.10 1.42
N ARG A 225 -12.44 9.37 2.11
CA ARG A 225 -12.73 10.64 2.79
C ARG A 225 -13.27 10.39 4.19
#